data_5d8dd3528cc22fb57d5a9fef57287c29
#
_entry.id   5d8dd3528cc22fb57d5a9fef57287c29
#
_cell.length_a   1.000
_cell.length_b   1.000
_cell.length_c   1.000
_cell.angle_alpha   90.00
_cell.angle_beta   90.00
_cell.angle_gamma   90.00
#
_symmetry.space_group_name_H-M   'P 1'
#
loop_
_entity.id
_entity.type
_entity.pdbx_description
1 polymer ?
#
loop_
_entity_poly.entity_id
_entity_poly.type
_entity_poly.pdbx_seq_one_letter_code
_entity_poly.pdbx_strand_id
1 'polypeptide(L)'
;MDTRLDFNSSEILQKFAKRLNSAAAAVPQGTLPVATTNLMLTRASQINGCAVCVDMHTKDAEAAGESSVRLNLVAVWRDAKGFTEAERAALELTEQGTRIADAAGGVTDEAWANAAKYYDTDQLAALVCTIATINSYNRLNVICGNQGGDYQPGQWG
;
A
#
# COMPACT_ATOMS: atom_id res chain seq x y z
N MET A 1 0.18 -22.73 -6.51
CA MET A 1 1.63 -22.64 -6.78
C MET A 1 2.29 -22.59 -5.42
N ASP A 2 3.26 -23.43 -5.14
CA ASP A 2 3.87 -23.46 -3.80
C ASP A 2 4.78 -22.26 -3.58
N THR A 3 4.92 -21.83 -2.32
CA THR A 3 5.86 -20.77 -1.94
C THR A 3 7.29 -21.14 -2.37
N ARG A 4 7.94 -20.25 -3.12
CA ARG A 4 9.29 -20.50 -3.65
C ARG A 4 10.36 -20.36 -2.57
N LEU A 5 10.16 -19.43 -1.64
CA LEU A 5 11.10 -19.14 -0.56
C LEU A 5 10.32 -18.64 0.66
N ASP A 6 10.37 -19.41 1.75
CA ASP A 6 9.78 -19.02 3.03
C ASP A 6 10.67 -17.95 3.70
N PHE A 7 10.06 -16.90 4.23
CA PHE A 7 10.77 -15.85 4.99
C PHE A 7 11.53 -16.42 6.19
N ASN A 8 10.99 -17.46 6.84
CA ASN A 8 11.62 -18.08 7.98
C ASN A 8 12.80 -18.99 7.61
N SER A 9 12.95 -19.38 6.35
CA SER A 9 14.02 -20.26 5.88
C SER A 9 15.36 -19.54 5.69
N SER A 10 15.40 -18.18 5.76
CA SER A 10 16.60 -17.41 5.48
C SER A 10 16.81 -16.28 6.49
N GLU A 11 17.95 -16.30 7.17
CA GLU A 11 18.36 -15.23 8.07
C GLU A 11 18.50 -13.87 7.34
N ILE A 12 18.87 -13.89 6.06
CA ILE A 12 18.95 -12.68 5.23
C ILE A 12 17.56 -12.07 5.07
N LEU A 13 16.56 -12.88 4.70
CA LEU A 13 15.18 -12.40 4.54
C LEU A 13 14.59 -11.90 5.85
N GLN A 14 14.82 -12.61 6.96
CA GLN A 14 14.37 -12.18 8.28
C GLN A 14 14.98 -10.83 8.67
N LYS A 15 16.30 -10.66 8.49
CA LYS A 15 16.98 -9.39 8.76
C LYS A 15 16.48 -8.26 7.87
N PHE A 16 16.25 -8.54 6.58
CA PHE A 16 15.72 -7.56 5.63
C PHE A 16 14.30 -7.14 6.02
N ALA A 17 13.41 -8.10 6.26
CA ALA A 17 12.03 -7.83 6.69
C ALA A 17 11.98 -7.01 7.98
N LYS A 18 12.83 -7.33 8.97
CA LYS A 18 12.94 -6.55 10.21
C LYS A 18 13.34 -5.09 9.95
N ARG A 19 14.25 -4.83 9.02
CA ARG A 19 14.65 -3.47 8.65
C ARG A 19 13.55 -2.74 7.90
N LEU A 20 12.83 -3.44 7.04
CA LEU A 20 11.70 -2.88 6.31
C LEU A 20 10.54 -2.53 7.27
N ASN A 21 10.25 -3.38 8.27
CA ASN A 21 9.30 -3.06 9.34
C ASN A 21 9.73 -1.80 10.12
N SER A 22 11.04 -1.67 10.43
CA SER A 22 11.56 -0.48 11.08
C SER A 22 11.43 0.78 10.20
N ALA A 23 11.60 0.65 8.89
CA ALA A 23 11.38 1.75 7.95
C ALA A 23 9.89 2.15 7.88
N ALA A 24 8.97 1.16 7.84
CA ALA A 24 7.53 1.41 7.91
C ALA A 24 7.13 2.16 9.19
N ALA A 25 7.69 1.76 10.32
CA ALA A 25 7.45 2.38 11.63
C ALA A 25 8.02 3.80 11.76
N ALA A 26 8.82 4.27 10.78
CA ALA A 26 9.26 5.68 10.74
C ALA A 26 8.11 6.65 10.44
N VAL A 27 7.00 6.17 9.86
CA VAL A 27 5.78 6.95 9.70
C VAL A 27 4.93 6.81 10.96
N PRO A 28 4.78 7.88 11.78
CA PRO A 28 4.01 7.80 13.02
C PRO A 28 2.54 7.49 12.73
N GLN A 29 1.94 6.68 13.60
CA GLN A 29 0.50 6.44 13.53
C GLN A 29 -0.27 7.76 13.67
N GLY A 30 -1.30 7.93 12.84
CA GLY A 30 -2.12 9.14 12.83
C GLY A 30 -1.58 10.28 11.97
N THR A 31 -0.39 10.18 11.37
CA THR A 31 0.10 11.18 10.40
C THR A 31 -0.83 11.27 9.20
N LEU A 32 -1.30 10.13 8.71
CA LEU A 32 -2.35 10.04 7.69
C LEU A 32 -3.63 9.46 8.29
N PRO A 33 -4.82 9.81 7.75
CA PRO A 33 -6.04 9.11 8.12
C PRO A 33 -5.93 7.61 7.81
N VAL A 34 -6.37 6.77 8.74
CA VAL A 34 -6.30 5.30 8.60
C VAL A 34 -6.96 4.82 7.31
N ALA A 35 -8.12 5.37 6.97
CA ALA A 35 -8.82 5.04 5.72
C ALA A 35 -7.94 5.33 4.50
N THR A 36 -7.29 6.51 4.43
CA THR A 36 -6.39 6.87 3.32
C THR A 36 -5.23 5.88 3.21
N THR A 37 -4.58 5.56 4.33
CA THR A 37 -3.47 4.59 4.36
C THR A 37 -3.92 3.22 3.83
N ASN A 38 -5.05 2.70 4.30
CA ASN A 38 -5.61 1.42 3.88
C ASN A 38 -5.91 1.37 2.38
N LEU A 39 -6.49 2.45 1.83
CA LEU A 39 -6.75 2.57 0.39
C LEU A 39 -5.47 2.54 -0.44
N MET A 40 -4.43 3.26 0.00
CA MET A 40 -3.13 3.29 -0.67
C MET A 40 -2.45 1.91 -0.68
N LEU A 41 -2.41 1.24 0.47
CA LEU A 41 -1.82 -0.09 0.64
C LEU A 41 -2.54 -1.13 -0.22
N THR A 42 -3.87 -1.10 -0.21
CA THR A 42 -4.70 -1.97 -1.05
C THR A 42 -4.44 -1.71 -2.52
N ARG A 43 -4.44 -0.43 -2.96
CA ARG A 43 -4.27 -0.08 -4.37
C ARG A 43 -2.90 -0.47 -4.91
N ALA A 44 -1.83 -0.15 -4.22
CA ALA A 44 -0.48 -0.55 -4.61
C ALA A 44 -0.36 -2.07 -4.73
N SER A 45 -0.96 -2.81 -3.78
CA SER A 45 -0.95 -4.27 -3.77
C SER A 45 -1.73 -4.89 -4.92
N GLN A 46 -2.88 -4.28 -5.32
CA GLN A 46 -3.65 -4.67 -6.51
C GLN A 46 -2.83 -4.46 -7.79
N ILE A 47 -2.17 -3.31 -7.93
CA ILE A 47 -1.35 -2.99 -9.11
C ILE A 47 -0.20 -3.99 -9.25
N ASN A 48 0.49 -4.30 -8.15
CA ASN A 48 1.63 -5.21 -8.13
C ASN A 48 1.24 -6.71 -8.14
N GLY A 49 -0.05 -7.03 -8.02
CA GLY A 49 -0.54 -8.42 -7.99
C GLY A 49 -0.09 -9.21 -6.75
N CYS A 50 0.07 -8.55 -5.60
CA CYS A 50 0.48 -9.20 -4.36
C CYS A 50 -0.74 -9.76 -3.62
N ALA A 51 -1.04 -11.05 -3.83
CA ALA A 51 -2.22 -11.70 -3.24
C ALA A 51 -2.25 -11.61 -1.71
N VAL A 52 -1.15 -11.95 -1.04
CA VAL A 52 -1.07 -11.89 0.43
C VAL A 52 -1.23 -10.45 0.95
N CYS A 53 -0.71 -9.45 0.22
CA CYS A 53 -0.83 -8.07 0.64
C CYS A 53 -2.27 -7.54 0.45
N VAL A 54 -2.93 -7.92 -0.65
CA VAL A 54 -4.36 -7.58 -0.85
C VAL A 54 -5.20 -8.23 0.24
N ASP A 55 -5.01 -9.53 0.51
CA ASP A 55 -5.72 -10.26 1.57
C ASP A 55 -5.56 -9.56 2.93
N MET A 56 -4.33 -9.24 3.31
CA MET A 56 -4.02 -8.55 4.57
C MET A 56 -4.68 -7.17 4.65
N HIS A 57 -4.39 -6.30 3.69
CA HIS A 57 -4.83 -4.91 3.77
C HIS A 57 -6.33 -4.74 3.63
N THR A 58 -7.02 -5.59 2.87
CA THR A 58 -8.48 -5.55 2.80
C THR A 58 -9.12 -6.00 4.12
N LYS A 59 -8.63 -7.07 4.73
CA LYS A 59 -9.14 -7.55 6.02
C LYS A 59 -8.86 -6.58 7.16
N ASP A 60 -7.66 -5.99 7.22
CA ASP A 60 -7.34 -4.97 8.23
C ASP A 60 -8.18 -3.70 8.04
N ALA A 61 -8.41 -3.27 6.80
CA ALA A 61 -9.28 -2.14 6.49
C ALA A 61 -10.74 -2.40 6.91
N GLU A 62 -11.29 -3.59 6.62
CA GLU A 62 -12.62 -3.97 7.07
C GLU A 62 -12.73 -4.01 8.60
N ALA A 63 -11.72 -4.55 9.28
CA ALA A 63 -11.64 -4.54 10.74
C ALA A 63 -11.56 -3.13 11.32
N ALA A 64 -10.97 -2.18 10.58
CA ALA A 64 -10.94 -0.76 10.92
C ALA A 64 -12.24 0.00 10.55
N GLY A 65 -13.26 -0.69 10.03
CA GLY A 65 -14.58 -0.12 9.71
C GLY A 65 -14.75 0.32 8.26
N GLU A 66 -13.81 0.00 7.36
CA GLU A 66 -13.96 0.30 5.93
C GLU A 66 -14.97 -0.66 5.27
N SER A 67 -15.74 -0.18 4.31
CA SER A 67 -16.73 -1.01 3.63
C SER A 67 -16.09 -1.86 2.54
N SER A 68 -16.46 -3.14 2.46
CA SER A 68 -15.99 -4.05 1.40
C SER A 68 -16.37 -3.55 0.00
N VAL A 69 -17.51 -2.87 -0.15
CA VAL A 69 -17.89 -2.25 -1.43
C VAL A 69 -16.89 -1.17 -1.83
N ARG A 70 -16.49 -0.30 -0.88
CA ARG A 70 -15.53 0.77 -1.14
C ARG A 70 -14.13 0.21 -1.44
N LEU A 71 -13.71 -0.83 -0.72
CA LEU A 71 -12.45 -1.55 -1.00
C LEU A 71 -12.43 -2.18 -2.39
N ASN A 72 -13.54 -2.75 -2.85
CA ASN A 72 -13.65 -3.27 -4.22
C ASN A 72 -13.59 -2.16 -5.26
N LEU A 73 -14.16 -0.98 -4.98
CA LEU A 73 -14.15 0.18 -5.88
C LEU A 73 -12.78 0.87 -5.96
N VAL A 74 -11.84 0.58 -5.07
CA VAL A 74 -10.45 1.12 -5.15
C VAL A 74 -9.79 0.80 -6.49
N ALA A 75 -10.08 -0.34 -7.09
CA ALA A 75 -9.52 -0.71 -8.39
C ALA A 75 -9.94 0.24 -9.53
N VAL A 76 -11.09 0.90 -9.37
CA VAL A 76 -11.72 1.80 -10.36
C VAL A 76 -12.05 3.16 -9.73
N TRP A 77 -11.29 3.59 -8.76
CA TRP A 77 -11.56 4.76 -7.91
C TRP A 77 -11.79 6.04 -8.71
N ARG A 78 -11.18 6.19 -9.89
CA ARG A 78 -11.32 7.40 -10.73
C ARG A 78 -12.77 7.67 -11.14
N ASP A 79 -13.50 6.61 -11.46
CA ASP A 79 -14.88 6.69 -11.93
C ASP A 79 -15.90 6.34 -10.82
N ALA A 80 -15.43 5.94 -9.64
CA ALA A 80 -16.28 5.55 -8.52
C ALA A 80 -16.61 6.76 -7.63
N LYS A 81 -17.83 6.76 -7.06
CA LYS A 81 -18.23 7.66 -5.99
C LYS A 81 -17.75 7.12 -4.64
N GLY A 82 -17.67 8.01 -3.63
CA GLY A 82 -17.35 7.60 -2.25
C GLY A 82 -15.89 7.76 -1.85
N PHE A 83 -15.06 8.39 -2.69
CA PHE A 83 -13.70 8.82 -2.34
C PHE A 83 -13.65 10.35 -2.28
N THR A 84 -13.08 10.88 -1.19
CA THR A 84 -12.84 12.32 -1.03
C THR A 84 -11.75 12.79 -2.00
N GLU A 85 -11.68 14.09 -2.25
CA GLU A 85 -10.63 14.64 -3.13
C GLU A 85 -9.22 14.41 -2.56
N ALA A 86 -9.04 14.43 -1.24
CA ALA A 86 -7.79 14.09 -0.60
C ALA A 86 -7.40 12.62 -0.84
N GLU A 87 -8.34 11.68 -0.68
CA GLU A 87 -8.11 10.26 -0.97
C GLU A 87 -7.81 10.01 -2.44
N ARG A 88 -8.50 10.72 -3.35
CA ARG A 88 -8.21 10.66 -4.79
C ARG A 88 -6.81 11.12 -5.10
N ALA A 89 -6.34 12.21 -4.48
CA ALA A 89 -4.97 12.69 -4.65
C ALA A 89 -3.93 11.70 -4.11
N ALA A 90 -4.19 11.07 -2.97
CA ALA A 90 -3.33 10.01 -2.42
C ALA A 90 -3.31 8.76 -3.31
N LEU A 91 -4.47 8.35 -3.84
CA LEU A 91 -4.57 7.20 -4.76
C LEU A 91 -3.87 7.48 -6.10
N GLU A 92 -3.97 8.69 -6.65
CA GLU A 92 -3.25 9.09 -7.85
C GLU A 92 -1.74 9.01 -7.63
N LEU A 93 -1.25 9.59 -6.54
CA LEU A 93 0.16 9.55 -6.19
C LEU A 93 0.63 8.10 -5.97
N THR A 94 -0.20 7.27 -5.34
CA THR A 94 0.08 5.84 -5.11
C THR A 94 0.19 5.08 -6.42
N GLU A 95 -0.73 5.29 -7.37
CA GLU A 95 -0.67 4.61 -8.67
C GLU A 95 0.58 5.01 -9.45
N GLN A 96 0.85 6.31 -9.57
CA GLN A 96 2.00 6.80 -10.32
C GLN A 96 3.32 6.36 -9.65
N GLY A 97 3.43 6.46 -8.32
CA GLY A 97 4.59 6.01 -7.58
C GLY A 97 4.81 4.50 -7.59
N THR A 98 3.75 3.71 -7.81
CA THR A 98 3.84 2.25 -7.96
C THR A 98 4.22 1.85 -9.39
N ARG A 99 3.73 2.57 -10.40
CA ARG A 99 3.89 2.27 -11.82
C ARG A 99 5.07 2.97 -12.50
N ILE A 100 6.10 3.36 -11.75
CA ILE A 100 7.27 4.08 -12.32
C ILE A 100 7.99 3.32 -13.44
N ALA A 101 7.84 2.00 -13.50
CA ALA A 101 8.48 1.16 -14.52
C ALA A 101 7.70 1.10 -15.85
N ASP A 102 6.38 1.28 -15.80
CA ASP A 102 5.49 1.16 -16.95
C ASP A 102 4.71 2.45 -17.27
N ALA A 103 4.88 3.49 -16.45
CA ALA A 103 4.30 4.80 -16.67
C ALA A 103 5.37 5.78 -17.21
N ALA A 104 5.12 6.37 -18.37
CA ALA A 104 6.01 7.37 -18.94
C ALA A 104 6.13 8.59 -18.00
N GLY A 105 7.35 8.90 -17.55
CA GLY A 105 7.64 10.09 -16.74
C GLY A 105 7.51 9.92 -15.22
N GLY A 106 7.19 8.72 -14.72
CA GLY A 106 7.06 8.49 -13.27
C GLY A 106 5.91 9.28 -12.64
N VAL A 107 6.15 9.95 -11.51
CA VAL A 107 5.16 10.82 -10.86
C VAL A 107 5.16 12.18 -11.55
N THR A 108 3.99 12.62 -12.02
CA THR A 108 3.83 13.93 -12.68
C THR A 108 3.80 15.08 -11.66
N ASP A 109 4.26 16.26 -12.08
CA ASP A 109 4.17 17.48 -11.26
C ASP A 109 2.72 17.82 -10.91
N GLU A 110 1.76 17.49 -11.78
CA GLU A 110 0.33 17.70 -11.54
C GLU A 110 -0.17 16.81 -10.39
N ALA A 111 0.15 15.52 -10.39
CA ALA A 111 -0.24 14.60 -9.32
C ALA A 111 0.38 15.03 -7.98
N TRP A 112 1.66 15.41 -7.99
CA TRP A 112 2.33 15.96 -6.82
C TRP A 112 1.67 17.23 -6.30
N ALA A 113 1.46 18.23 -7.18
CA ALA A 113 0.82 19.49 -6.82
C ALA A 113 -0.63 19.29 -6.33
N ASN A 114 -1.34 18.29 -6.87
CA ASN A 114 -2.68 17.96 -6.39
C ASN A 114 -2.65 17.37 -4.98
N ALA A 115 -1.74 16.45 -4.68
CA ALA A 115 -1.55 15.92 -3.33
C ALA A 115 -1.19 17.05 -2.33
N ALA A 116 -0.29 17.95 -2.71
CA ALA A 116 0.14 19.09 -1.88
C ALA A 116 -0.98 20.11 -1.55
N LYS A 117 -2.16 20.02 -2.17
CA LYS A 117 -3.34 20.81 -1.77
C LYS A 117 -4.01 20.30 -0.50
N TYR A 118 -3.86 18.99 -0.21
CA TYR A 118 -4.59 18.30 0.85
C TYR A 118 -3.69 17.81 1.98
N TYR A 119 -2.39 17.68 1.73
CA TYR A 119 -1.42 17.10 2.65
C TYR A 119 -0.28 18.08 2.92
N ASP A 120 0.05 18.28 4.18
CA ASP A 120 1.21 19.06 4.58
C ASP A 120 2.53 18.31 4.31
N THR A 121 3.66 18.92 4.64
CA THR A 121 4.99 18.35 4.36
C THR A 121 5.22 16.99 5.03
N ASP A 122 4.79 16.82 6.28
CA ASP A 122 4.97 15.57 7.01
C ASP A 122 4.03 14.48 6.46
N GLN A 123 2.81 14.86 6.10
CA GLN A 123 1.85 13.98 5.46
C GLN A 123 2.29 13.57 4.04
N LEU A 124 2.85 14.49 3.25
CA LEU A 124 3.44 14.16 1.95
C LEU A 124 4.62 13.18 2.10
N ALA A 125 5.49 13.41 3.07
CA ALA A 125 6.57 12.47 3.39
C ALA A 125 6.02 11.09 3.80
N ALA A 126 4.93 11.06 4.59
CA ALA A 126 4.25 9.83 4.97
C ALA A 126 3.65 9.09 3.76
N LEU A 127 3.03 9.80 2.81
CA LEU A 127 2.53 9.22 1.55
C LEU A 127 3.69 8.56 0.77
N VAL A 128 4.80 9.28 0.58
CA VAL A 128 5.99 8.78 -0.14
C VAL A 128 6.57 7.55 0.55
N CYS A 129 6.77 7.60 1.87
CA CYS A 129 7.32 6.48 2.64
C CYS A 129 6.38 5.25 2.59
N THR A 130 5.07 5.46 2.69
CA THR A 130 4.07 4.40 2.59
C THR A 130 4.11 3.72 1.21
N ILE A 131 4.16 4.51 0.12
CA ILE A 131 4.27 3.98 -1.25
C ILE A 131 5.57 3.19 -1.42
N ALA A 132 6.71 3.71 -0.99
CA ALA A 132 8.00 3.04 -1.11
C ALA A 132 8.02 1.71 -0.34
N THR A 133 7.50 1.72 0.88
CA THR A 133 7.48 0.56 1.77
C THR A 133 6.56 -0.54 1.24
N ILE A 134 5.33 -0.21 0.86
CA ILE A 134 4.40 -1.21 0.33
C ILE A 134 4.91 -1.84 -0.97
N ASN A 135 5.53 -1.05 -1.85
CA ASN A 135 6.14 -1.57 -3.07
C ASN A 135 7.29 -2.56 -2.77
N SER A 136 8.05 -2.32 -1.70
CA SER A 136 9.09 -3.26 -1.25
C SER A 136 8.49 -4.57 -0.75
N TYR A 137 7.46 -4.52 0.09
CA TYR A 137 6.75 -5.73 0.56
C TYR A 137 6.08 -6.50 -0.59
N ASN A 138 5.41 -5.79 -1.52
CA ASN A 138 4.78 -6.44 -2.66
C ASN A 138 5.80 -7.22 -3.48
N ARG A 139 6.99 -6.64 -3.75
CA ARG A 139 8.06 -7.32 -4.51
C ARG A 139 8.57 -8.55 -3.79
N LEU A 140 8.82 -8.47 -2.49
CA LEU A 140 9.23 -9.63 -1.70
C LEU A 140 8.21 -10.75 -1.80
N ASN A 141 6.94 -10.45 -1.53
CA ASN A 141 5.88 -11.46 -1.51
C ASN A 141 5.62 -12.08 -2.90
N VAL A 142 5.60 -11.27 -3.95
CA VAL A 142 5.41 -11.74 -5.32
C VAL A 142 6.59 -12.60 -5.79
N ILE A 143 7.83 -12.18 -5.51
CA ILE A 143 9.04 -12.93 -5.89
C ILE A 143 9.10 -14.27 -5.15
N CYS A 144 8.80 -14.27 -3.85
CA CYS A 144 8.79 -15.48 -3.02
C CYS A 144 7.60 -16.41 -3.32
N GLY A 145 6.56 -15.92 -4.01
CA GLY A 145 5.37 -16.70 -4.35
C GLY A 145 4.45 -16.92 -3.15
N ASN A 146 4.41 -15.98 -2.20
CA ASN A 146 3.55 -16.06 -1.03
C ASN A 146 2.09 -15.94 -1.44
N GLN A 147 1.23 -16.80 -0.87
CA GLN A 147 -0.20 -16.86 -1.19
C GLN A 147 -1.02 -16.08 -0.18
N GLY A 148 -2.13 -15.48 -0.64
CA GLY A 148 -3.14 -14.85 0.20
C GLY A 148 -4.28 -15.82 0.49
N GLY A 149 -5.13 -15.46 1.46
CA GLY A 149 -6.34 -16.19 1.85
C GLY A 149 -6.43 -16.50 3.34
N ASP A 150 -5.30 -16.73 3.99
CA ASP A 150 -5.25 -17.24 5.36
C ASP A 150 -4.98 -16.16 6.44
N TYR A 151 -4.71 -14.92 6.04
CA TYR A 151 -4.44 -13.84 6.98
C TYR A 151 -5.63 -13.55 7.90
N GLN A 152 -5.36 -13.27 9.18
CA GLN A 152 -6.34 -12.79 10.15
C GLN A 152 -6.00 -11.35 10.56
N PRO A 153 -6.99 -10.45 10.71
CA PRO A 153 -6.74 -9.06 11.08
C PRO A 153 -5.87 -8.92 12.32
N GLY A 154 -4.81 -8.09 12.21
CA GLY A 154 -3.86 -7.85 13.29
C GLY A 154 -2.81 -8.95 13.52
N GLN A 155 -2.76 -9.99 12.69
CA GLN A 155 -1.84 -11.13 12.87
C GLN A 155 -0.36 -10.71 12.82
N TRP A 156 -0.03 -9.66 12.06
CA TRP A 156 1.34 -9.19 11.85
C TRP A 156 1.54 -7.73 12.27
N GLY A 157 0.66 -7.21 13.13
CA GLY A 157 0.72 -5.86 13.71
C GLY A 157 1.59 -5.77 14.96
#